data_86ea9ff8c36ed95769f87aa092d495e3
#
_entry.id   86ea9ff8c36ed95769f87aa092d495e3
#
_cell.length_a   1.000
_cell.length_b   1.000
_cell.length_c   1.000
_cell.angle_alpha   90.00
_cell.angle_beta   90.00
_cell.angle_gamma   90.00
#
_symmetry.space_group_name_H-M   'P 1'
#
loop_
_entity.id
_entity.type
_entity.pdbx_description
1 polymer ?
#
loop_
_entity_poly.entity_id
_entity_poly.type
_entity_poly.pdbx_seq_one_letter_code
_entity_poly.pdbx_strand_id
1 'polypeptide(L)'
;RDLIQERLKFIKNNRDDNFKIISVDLINLLKENGVTAKIAGREKTPFSIWRKMQNKKISLEQLTDIVGFRILLNSVEDCYKTLGILHSKYSAIPGKFKDYISTPKINKYKSIHTALIGPYKQRIEVQIRTYDMHEFAERGIASHWKYKSSEKFSELSWKEYDWLRDLVEIIETGNSPEHYYEFTK
;
A
#
# COMPACT_ATOMS: atom_id res chain seq x y z
N ARG A 1 28.48 10.93 4.95
CA ARG A 1 27.15 10.94 5.60
C ARG A 1 26.23 11.99 4.94
N ASP A 2 26.73 13.19 4.64
CA ASP A 2 25.95 14.29 4.08
C ASP A 2 25.53 14.07 2.62
N LEU A 3 26.39 13.51 1.78
CA LEU A 3 26.10 13.17 0.38
C LEU A 3 24.93 12.18 0.22
N ILE A 4 24.82 11.22 1.14
CA ILE A 4 23.71 10.23 1.14
C ILE A 4 22.41 10.94 1.53
N GLN A 5 22.43 11.84 2.49
CA GLN A 5 21.26 12.59 2.91
C GLN A 5 20.77 13.57 1.83
N GLU A 6 21.68 14.25 1.13
CA GLU A 6 21.33 15.10 0.00
C GLU A 6 20.72 14.31 -1.16
N ARG A 7 21.28 13.14 -1.47
CA ARG A 7 20.75 12.28 -2.52
C ARG A 7 19.38 11.70 -2.17
N LEU A 8 19.16 11.34 -0.90
CA LEU A 8 17.85 10.92 -0.41
C LEU A 8 16.81 12.07 -0.45
N LYS A 9 17.21 13.30 -0.14
CA LYS A 9 16.33 14.48 -0.27
C LYS A 9 15.96 14.75 -1.73
N PHE A 10 16.92 14.68 -2.64
CA PHE A 10 16.68 14.87 -4.07
C PHE A 10 15.73 13.82 -4.64
N ILE A 11 15.93 12.53 -4.30
CA ILE A 11 15.05 11.42 -4.70
C ILE A 11 13.65 11.63 -4.12
N LYS A 12 13.53 12.07 -2.87
CA LYS A 12 12.25 12.31 -2.22
C LYS A 12 11.49 13.46 -2.90
N ASN A 13 12.14 14.57 -3.20
CA ASN A 13 11.51 15.73 -3.86
C ASN A 13 11.00 15.37 -5.26
N ASN A 14 11.81 14.71 -6.08
CA ASN A 14 11.39 14.26 -7.41
C ASN A 14 10.22 13.26 -7.34
N ARG A 15 10.19 12.41 -6.32
CA ARG A 15 9.10 11.46 -6.12
C ARG A 15 7.81 12.17 -5.72
N ASP A 16 7.87 13.18 -4.89
CA ASP A 16 6.72 13.95 -4.43
C ASP A 16 6.11 14.76 -5.59
N ASP A 17 6.92 15.33 -6.46
CA ASP A 17 6.45 16.04 -7.65
C ASP A 17 5.80 15.08 -8.66
N ASN A 18 6.44 13.95 -8.96
CA ASN A 18 5.87 12.90 -9.81
C ASN A 18 4.56 12.35 -9.23
N PHE A 19 4.50 12.17 -7.91
CA PHE A 19 3.29 11.73 -7.23
C PHE A 19 2.13 12.71 -7.47
N LYS A 20 2.34 14.01 -7.30
CA LYS A 20 1.29 15.03 -7.49
C LYS A 20 0.75 15.03 -8.92
N ILE A 21 1.65 15.04 -9.91
CA ILE A 21 1.29 15.07 -11.33
C ILE A 21 0.48 13.81 -11.69
N ILE A 22 0.97 12.63 -11.34
CA ILE A 22 0.30 11.36 -11.65
C ILE A 22 -1.04 11.25 -10.90
N SER A 23 -1.13 11.74 -9.66
CA SER A 23 -2.37 11.76 -8.89
C SER A 23 -3.46 12.54 -9.60
N VAL A 24 -3.13 13.71 -10.15
CA VAL A 24 -4.08 14.54 -10.91
C VAL A 24 -4.55 13.82 -12.15
N ASP A 25 -3.65 13.21 -12.91
CA ASP A 25 -4.00 12.46 -14.12
C ASP A 25 -4.92 11.27 -13.81
N LEU A 26 -4.61 10.52 -12.74
CA LEU A 26 -5.45 9.39 -12.31
C LEU A 26 -6.83 9.84 -11.81
N ILE A 27 -6.92 10.94 -11.05
CA ILE A 27 -8.19 11.49 -10.58
C ILE A 27 -9.05 11.91 -11.77
N ASN A 28 -8.48 12.62 -12.74
CA ASN A 28 -9.18 13.07 -13.93
C ASN A 28 -9.67 11.88 -14.76
N LEU A 29 -8.83 10.89 -15.00
CA LEU A 29 -9.20 9.67 -15.71
C LEU A 29 -10.38 8.96 -15.05
N LEU A 30 -10.38 8.80 -13.74
CA LEU A 30 -11.45 8.15 -13.00
C LEU A 30 -12.74 8.99 -13.06
N LYS A 31 -12.64 10.31 -12.88
CA LYS A 31 -13.76 11.24 -12.93
C LYS A 31 -14.44 11.25 -14.30
N GLU A 32 -13.67 11.26 -15.39
CA GLU A 32 -14.17 11.18 -16.77
C GLU A 32 -14.95 9.89 -17.03
N ASN A 33 -14.62 8.81 -16.31
CA ASN A 33 -15.32 7.53 -16.38
C ASN A 33 -16.40 7.36 -15.29
N GLY A 34 -16.81 8.45 -14.64
CA GLY A 34 -17.88 8.45 -13.64
C GLY A 34 -17.54 7.79 -12.32
N VAL A 35 -16.25 7.74 -11.94
CA VAL A 35 -15.79 7.19 -10.66
C VAL A 35 -15.25 8.31 -9.79
N THR A 36 -15.83 8.46 -8.59
CA THR A 36 -15.34 9.37 -7.56
C THR A 36 -14.39 8.62 -6.65
N ALA A 37 -13.13 9.04 -6.60
CA ALA A 37 -12.08 8.37 -5.82
C ALA A 37 -11.24 9.38 -5.05
N LYS A 38 -10.73 8.94 -3.89
CA LYS A 38 -9.65 9.64 -3.18
C LYS A 38 -8.34 8.92 -3.45
N ILE A 39 -7.34 9.66 -3.90
CA ILE A 39 -6.00 9.13 -4.16
C ILE A 39 -5.05 9.64 -3.10
N ALA A 40 -4.32 8.73 -2.46
CA ALA A 40 -3.29 9.03 -1.48
C ALA A 40 -1.96 8.37 -1.86
N GLY A 41 -0.85 9.00 -1.50
CA GLY A 41 0.46 8.39 -1.61
C GLY A 41 0.60 7.23 -0.64
N ARG A 42 1.22 6.16 -1.11
CA ARG A 42 1.64 5.06 -0.26
C ARG A 42 3.10 5.23 0.09
N GLU A 43 3.37 5.74 1.26
CA GLU A 43 4.73 5.72 1.80
C GLU A 43 5.09 4.28 2.19
N LYS A 44 6.27 3.84 1.76
CA LYS A 44 6.86 2.58 2.20
C LYS A 44 7.66 2.88 3.46
N THR A 45 7.43 2.13 4.53
CA THR A 45 8.26 2.25 5.72
C THR A 45 9.72 1.92 5.40
N PRO A 46 10.71 2.57 6.06
CA PRO A 46 12.13 2.27 5.86
C PRO A 46 12.45 0.78 6.01
N PHE A 47 11.78 0.11 6.93
CA PHE A 47 11.90 -1.34 7.14
C PHE A 47 11.42 -2.16 5.95
N SER A 48 10.25 -1.82 5.36
CA SER A 48 9.73 -2.48 4.15
C SER A 48 10.65 -2.30 2.94
N ILE A 49 11.32 -1.15 2.85
CA ILE A 49 12.31 -0.86 1.82
C ILE A 49 13.53 -1.75 2.01
N TRP A 50 14.11 -1.74 3.21
CA TRP A 50 15.29 -2.55 3.56
C TRP A 50 15.04 -4.04 3.33
N ARG A 51 13.90 -4.57 3.78
CA ARG A 51 13.51 -5.97 3.60
C ARG A 51 13.36 -6.36 2.12
N LYS A 52 12.77 -5.49 1.28
CA LYS A 52 12.69 -5.74 -0.17
C LYS A 52 14.07 -5.76 -0.83
N MET A 53 14.98 -4.91 -0.37
CA MET A 53 16.37 -4.90 -0.86
C MET A 53 17.07 -6.22 -0.55
N GLN A 54 16.95 -6.72 0.69
CA GLN A 54 17.55 -7.99 1.12
C GLN A 54 16.97 -9.19 0.34
N ASN A 55 15.64 -9.29 0.28
CA ASN A 55 14.97 -10.44 -0.32
C ASN A 55 15.11 -10.52 -1.86
N LYS A 56 15.26 -9.38 -2.53
CA LYS A 56 15.26 -9.33 -4.00
C LYS A 56 16.58 -8.92 -4.62
N LYS A 57 17.61 -8.65 -3.80
CA LYS A 57 18.91 -8.13 -4.25
C LYS A 57 18.77 -6.94 -5.23
N ILE A 58 17.81 -6.05 -4.97
CA ILE A 58 17.54 -4.87 -5.80
C ILE A 58 18.18 -3.65 -5.15
N SER A 59 18.68 -2.71 -5.96
CA SER A 59 19.24 -1.46 -5.46
C SER A 59 18.15 -0.52 -4.90
N LEU A 60 18.54 0.40 -4.03
CA LEU A 60 17.66 1.44 -3.50
C LEU A 60 17.02 2.26 -4.66
N GLU A 61 17.80 2.56 -5.68
CA GLU A 61 17.35 3.31 -6.87
C GLU A 61 16.23 2.59 -7.62
N GLN A 62 16.36 1.30 -7.84
CA GLN A 62 15.30 0.49 -8.48
C GLN A 62 14.00 0.41 -7.66
N LEU A 63 14.10 0.56 -6.33
CA LEU A 63 12.94 0.61 -5.44
C LEU A 63 12.29 1.99 -5.39
N THR A 64 13.07 3.05 -5.55
CA THR A 64 12.60 4.44 -5.53
C THR A 64 11.93 4.86 -6.83
N ASP A 65 12.20 4.18 -7.94
CA ASP A 65 11.55 4.42 -9.24
C ASP A 65 10.07 4.02 -9.28
N ILE A 66 9.57 3.37 -8.22
CA ILE A 66 8.18 2.92 -8.15
C ILE A 66 7.40 3.85 -7.24
N VAL A 67 6.44 4.56 -7.82
CA VAL A 67 5.50 5.40 -7.06
C VAL A 67 4.31 4.56 -6.61
N GLY A 68 4.00 4.59 -5.33
CA GLY A 68 2.88 3.86 -4.76
C GLY A 68 1.65 4.74 -4.58
N PHE A 69 0.51 4.26 -5.03
CA PHE A 69 -0.79 4.92 -4.88
C PHE A 69 -1.77 4.03 -4.11
N ARG A 70 -2.65 4.70 -3.39
CA ARG A 70 -3.81 4.08 -2.76
C ARG A 70 -5.05 4.80 -3.25
N ILE A 71 -5.97 4.07 -3.86
CA ILE A 71 -7.23 4.58 -4.38
C ILE A 71 -8.35 4.09 -3.46
N LEU A 72 -9.06 5.03 -2.85
CA LEU A 72 -10.18 4.77 -1.95
C LEU A 72 -11.50 5.09 -2.64
N LEU A 73 -12.43 4.15 -2.56
CA LEU A 73 -13.69 4.14 -3.27
C LEU A 73 -14.85 3.83 -2.32
N ASN A 74 -16.08 4.13 -2.75
CA ASN A 74 -17.27 3.94 -1.92
C ASN A 74 -17.80 2.50 -1.95
N SER A 75 -17.59 1.77 -3.05
CA SER A 75 -18.17 0.43 -3.25
C SER A 75 -17.18 -0.54 -3.86
N VAL A 76 -17.48 -1.83 -3.74
CA VAL A 76 -16.71 -2.92 -4.36
C VAL A 76 -16.82 -2.84 -5.89
N GLU A 77 -17.99 -2.51 -6.40
CA GLU A 77 -18.22 -2.31 -7.83
C GLU A 77 -17.29 -1.23 -8.39
N ASP A 78 -17.15 -0.11 -7.68
CA ASP A 78 -16.24 0.96 -8.07
C ASP A 78 -14.77 0.52 -8.03
N CYS A 79 -14.40 -0.39 -7.13
CA CYS A 79 -13.06 -0.98 -7.09
C CYS A 79 -12.76 -1.75 -8.39
N TYR A 80 -13.66 -2.62 -8.84
CA TYR A 80 -13.49 -3.38 -10.08
C TYR A 80 -13.61 -2.50 -11.32
N LYS A 81 -14.51 -1.51 -11.30
CA LYS A 81 -14.60 -0.51 -12.38
C LYS A 81 -13.29 0.28 -12.51
N THR A 82 -12.73 0.72 -11.40
CA THR A 82 -11.42 1.41 -11.36
C THR A 82 -10.30 0.52 -11.93
N LEU A 83 -10.25 -0.74 -11.53
CA LEU A 83 -9.29 -1.71 -12.07
C LEU A 83 -9.41 -1.81 -13.60
N GLY A 84 -10.63 -1.96 -14.12
CA GLY A 84 -10.90 -2.03 -15.55
C GLY A 84 -10.45 -0.78 -16.30
N ILE A 85 -10.74 0.42 -15.76
CA ILE A 85 -10.32 1.70 -16.33
C ILE A 85 -8.79 1.79 -16.39
N LEU A 86 -8.10 1.46 -15.31
CA LEU A 86 -6.65 1.54 -15.23
C LEU A 86 -5.98 0.53 -16.18
N HIS A 87 -6.46 -0.71 -16.23
CA HIS A 87 -5.90 -1.76 -17.08
C HIS A 87 -6.22 -1.54 -18.58
N SER A 88 -7.30 -0.83 -18.91
CA SER A 88 -7.60 -0.45 -20.29
C SER A 88 -6.74 0.73 -20.77
N LYS A 89 -6.34 1.61 -19.86
CA LYS A 89 -5.54 2.80 -20.19
C LYS A 89 -4.03 2.56 -20.14
N TYR A 90 -3.57 1.74 -19.19
CA TYR A 90 -2.15 1.51 -18.90
C TYR A 90 -1.80 0.04 -18.97
N SER A 91 -0.60 -0.28 -19.42
CA SER A 91 -0.10 -1.65 -19.46
C SER A 91 0.17 -2.19 -18.06
N ALA A 92 -0.47 -3.31 -17.70
CA ALA A 92 -0.22 -3.99 -16.45
C ALA A 92 1.13 -4.72 -16.46
N ILE A 93 1.86 -4.69 -15.36
CA ILE A 93 3.12 -5.42 -15.20
C ILE A 93 2.77 -6.87 -14.81
N PRO A 94 3.19 -7.87 -15.61
CA PRO A 94 2.87 -9.27 -15.33
C PRO A 94 3.33 -9.73 -13.94
N GLY A 95 2.54 -10.61 -13.31
CA GLY A 95 2.85 -11.19 -11.99
C GLY A 95 2.68 -10.25 -10.79
N LYS A 96 2.20 -9.01 -11.00
CA LYS A 96 1.99 -8.03 -9.93
C LYS A 96 0.53 -7.84 -9.53
N PHE A 97 -0.40 -8.42 -10.28
CA PHE A 97 -1.81 -8.36 -9.96
C PHE A 97 -2.18 -9.35 -8.84
N LYS A 98 -2.91 -8.85 -7.85
CA LYS A 98 -3.49 -9.66 -6.75
C LYS A 98 -4.87 -9.11 -6.38
N ASP A 99 -5.87 -9.95 -6.43
CA ASP A 99 -7.23 -9.63 -6.01
C ASP A 99 -7.51 -10.22 -4.62
N TYR A 100 -7.28 -9.41 -3.59
CA TYR A 100 -7.61 -9.77 -2.21
C TYR A 100 -9.03 -9.32 -1.80
N ILE A 101 -9.84 -8.79 -2.72
CA ILE A 101 -11.27 -8.56 -2.46
C ILE A 101 -12.03 -9.86 -2.65
N SER A 102 -11.84 -10.54 -3.80
CA SER A 102 -12.47 -11.84 -4.08
C SER A 102 -11.85 -12.97 -3.26
N THR A 103 -10.55 -12.91 -2.97
CA THR A 103 -9.84 -13.92 -2.17
C THR A 103 -9.07 -13.21 -1.04
N PRO A 104 -9.74 -12.87 0.08
CA PRO A 104 -9.10 -12.17 1.19
C PRO A 104 -7.94 -12.97 1.79
N LYS A 105 -6.96 -12.26 2.36
CA LYS A 105 -5.90 -12.89 3.14
C LYS A 105 -6.45 -13.51 4.43
N ILE A 106 -5.67 -14.39 5.05
CA ILE A 106 -6.02 -15.07 6.31
C ILE A 106 -6.40 -14.08 7.42
N ASN A 107 -5.70 -12.94 7.49
CA ASN A 107 -5.99 -11.84 8.41
C ASN A 107 -7.18 -10.96 7.99
N LYS A 108 -8.00 -11.41 7.02
CA LYS A 108 -9.15 -10.70 6.44
C LYS A 108 -8.82 -9.39 5.72
N TYR A 109 -7.55 -9.14 5.41
CA TYR A 109 -7.15 -8.01 4.58
C TYR A 109 -7.76 -8.11 3.18
N LYS A 110 -8.36 -7.01 2.72
CA LYS A 110 -8.98 -6.88 1.40
C LYS A 110 -8.42 -5.67 0.65
N SER A 111 -8.01 -5.87 -0.57
CA SER A 111 -7.60 -4.83 -1.51
C SER A 111 -7.29 -5.46 -2.87
N ILE A 112 -7.40 -4.72 -3.95
CA ILE A 112 -6.83 -5.11 -5.24
C ILE A 112 -5.45 -4.46 -5.33
N HIS A 113 -4.43 -5.25 -5.67
CA HIS A 113 -3.09 -4.76 -5.92
C HIS A 113 -2.77 -4.95 -7.41
N THR A 114 -2.28 -3.90 -8.04
CA THR A 114 -1.77 -3.98 -9.41
C THR A 114 -0.56 -3.07 -9.58
N ALA A 115 0.26 -3.36 -10.56
CA ALA A 115 1.35 -2.49 -10.96
C ALA A 115 1.26 -2.21 -12.45
N LEU A 116 1.46 -0.96 -12.83
CA LEU A 116 1.22 -0.44 -14.16
C LEU A 116 2.43 0.36 -14.66
N ILE A 117 2.55 0.47 -15.98
CA ILE A 117 3.31 1.54 -16.61
C ILE A 117 2.33 2.70 -16.80
N GLY A 118 2.37 3.64 -15.87
CA GLY A 118 1.44 4.77 -15.81
C GLY A 118 1.85 5.95 -16.70
N PRO A 119 1.31 7.14 -16.42
CA PRO A 119 1.67 8.36 -17.09
C PRO A 119 3.19 8.57 -17.07
N TYR A 120 3.72 9.18 -18.13
CA TYR A 120 5.16 9.49 -18.29
C TYR A 120 6.08 8.26 -18.23
N LYS A 121 5.55 7.06 -18.58
CA LYS A 121 6.25 5.77 -18.50
C LYS A 121 6.74 5.45 -17.06
N GLN A 122 6.17 6.08 -16.05
CA GLN A 122 6.50 5.85 -14.65
C GLN A 122 5.90 4.52 -14.19
N ARG A 123 6.68 3.70 -13.51
CA ARG A 123 6.17 2.49 -12.85
C ARG A 123 5.40 2.88 -11.60
N ILE A 124 4.14 2.47 -11.55
CA ILE A 124 3.26 2.75 -10.40
C ILE A 124 2.72 1.44 -9.82
N GLU A 125 2.69 1.37 -8.49
CA GLU A 125 1.98 0.32 -7.74
C GLU A 125 0.69 0.92 -7.20
N VAL A 126 -0.45 0.28 -7.46
CA VAL A 126 -1.76 0.77 -7.05
C VAL A 126 -2.43 -0.23 -6.13
N GLN A 127 -2.91 0.25 -4.99
CA GLN A 127 -3.83 -0.45 -4.10
C GLN A 127 -5.22 0.16 -4.25
N ILE A 128 -6.20 -0.65 -4.63
CA ILE A 128 -7.59 -0.24 -4.85
C ILE A 128 -8.44 -0.90 -3.76
N ARG A 129 -9.17 -0.12 -2.98
CA ARG A 129 -10.01 -0.63 -1.90
C ARG A 129 -11.09 0.37 -1.49
N THR A 130 -12.13 -0.11 -0.81
CA THR A 130 -13.12 0.77 -0.23
C THR A 130 -12.60 1.47 1.02
N TYR A 131 -13.30 2.52 1.47
CA TYR A 131 -12.98 3.19 2.74
C TYR A 131 -13.01 2.22 3.93
N ASP A 132 -13.99 1.30 3.98
CA ASP A 132 -14.10 0.32 5.06
C ASP A 132 -12.93 -0.67 5.06
N MET A 133 -12.51 -1.14 3.87
CA MET A 133 -11.32 -1.98 3.73
C MET A 133 -10.04 -1.24 4.14
N HIS A 134 -10.00 0.07 3.88
CA HIS A 134 -8.89 0.91 4.29
C HIS A 134 -8.83 1.05 5.81
N GLU A 135 -9.95 1.36 6.46
CA GLU A 135 -10.01 1.44 7.91
C GLU A 135 -9.61 0.11 8.56
N PHE A 136 -10.12 -1.00 8.02
CA PHE A 136 -9.74 -2.32 8.51
C PHE A 136 -8.23 -2.57 8.37
N ALA A 137 -7.63 -2.21 7.24
CA ALA A 137 -6.19 -2.41 6.99
C ALA A 137 -5.30 -1.52 7.87
N GLU A 138 -5.74 -0.29 8.20
CA GLU A 138 -4.98 0.65 9.03
C GLU A 138 -5.13 0.35 10.53
N ARG A 139 -6.31 -0.06 10.96
CA ARG A 139 -6.64 -0.27 12.38
C ARG A 139 -6.56 -1.74 12.81
N GLY A 140 -6.54 -2.68 11.87
CA GLY A 140 -6.51 -4.11 12.14
C GLY A 140 -7.82 -4.65 12.73
N ILE A 141 -7.78 -5.92 13.17
CA ILE A 141 -8.95 -6.64 13.72
C ILE A 141 -9.52 -5.94 14.97
N ALA A 142 -8.72 -5.22 15.73
CA ALA A 142 -9.13 -4.55 16.97
C ALA A 142 -10.19 -3.46 16.75
N SER A 143 -10.20 -2.77 15.61
CA SER A 143 -11.22 -1.76 15.31
C SER A 143 -12.58 -2.37 15.02
N HIS A 144 -12.62 -3.56 14.46
CA HIS A 144 -13.87 -4.27 14.18
C HIS A 144 -14.58 -4.74 15.47
N TRP A 145 -13.80 -5.01 16.51
CA TRP A 145 -14.34 -5.37 17.84
C TRP A 145 -14.86 -4.14 18.58
N LYS A 146 -14.25 -2.98 18.39
CA LYS A 146 -14.68 -1.73 19.05
C LYS A 146 -16.03 -1.22 18.54
N TYR A 147 -16.38 -1.52 17.28
CA TYR A 147 -17.68 -1.16 16.70
C TYR A 147 -18.82 -2.08 17.16
N LYS A 148 -18.51 -3.32 17.58
CA LYS A 148 -19.51 -4.31 18.07
C LYS A 148 -19.71 -4.31 19.59
N SER A 149 -18.79 -3.74 20.36
CA SER A 149 -18.90 -3.64 21.81
C SER A 149 -18.83 -2.18 22.23
N SER A 150 -19.99 -1.54 22.27
CA SER A 150 -20.16 -0.23 22.92
C SER A 150 -20.04 -0.37 24.44
N GLU A 151 -18.86 -0.67 24.96
CA GLU A 151 -18.53 -0.46 26.36
C GLU A 151 -17.01 -0.61 26.57
N LYS A 152 -16.41 0.50 27.04
CA LYS A 152 -15.17 0.62 27.80
C LYS A 152 -14.01 -0.30 27.42
N PHE A 153 -13.19 0.13 26.46
CA PHE A 153 -11.77 -0.17 26.48
C PHE A 153 -10.98 1.14 26.43
N SER A 154 -10.25 1.39 27.52
CA SER A 154 -9.34 2.52 27.70
C SER A 154 -8.23 2.47 26.65
N GLU A 155 -7.78 3.66 26.27
CA GLU A 155 -6.63 4.01 25.47
C GLU A 155 -5.41 3.08 25.62
N LEU A 156 -5.44 1.91 25.02
CA LEU A 156 -4.24 1.17 24.68
C LEU A 156 -3.64 1.84 23.45
N SER A 157 -2.42 2.32 23.58
CA SER A 157 -1.78 3.17 22.59
C SER A 157 -1.70 2.48 21.21
N TRP A 158 -2.03 3.22 20.16
CA TRP A 158 -1.98 2.80 18.76
C TRP A 158 -0.62 2.21 18.34
N LYS A 159 0.45 2.51 19.08
CA LYS A 159 1.80 1.96 18.87
C LYS A 159 1.90 0.45 19.13
N GLU A 160 1.10 -0.08 20.07
CA GLU A 160 1.10 -1.52 20.38
C GLU A 160 0.38 -2.34 19.29
N TYR A 161 -0.60 -1.75 18.60
CA TYR A 161 -1.26 -2.41 17.47
C TYR A 161 -0.42 -2.38 16.20
N ASP A 162 0.39 -1.36 15.98
CA ASP A 162 1.34 -1.31 14.89
C ASP A 162 2.38 -2.43 15.02
N TRP A 163 2.84 -2.70 16.24
CA TRP A 163 3.73 -3.82 16.54
C TRP A 163 3.09 -5.19 16.25
N LEU A 164 1.81 -5.38 16.65
CA LEU A 164 1.05 -6.61 16.36
C LEU A 164 0.84 -6.82 14.86
N ARG A 165 0.55 -5.77 14.11
CA ARG A 165 0.43 -5.82 12.65
C ARG A 165 1.75 -6.22 12.00
N ASP A 166 2.84 -5.62 12.44
CA ASP A 166 4.19 -5.93 11.95
C ASP A 166 4.58 -7.36 12.30
N LEU A 167 4.19 -7.85 13.50
CA LEU A 167 4.39 -9.25 13.92
C LEU A 167 3.61 -10.23 13.04
N VAL A 168 2.34 -9.95 12.74
CA VAL A 168 1.51 -10.79 11.85
C VAL A 168 2.07 -10.79 10.43
N GLU A 169 2.56 -9.65 9.93
CA GLU A 169 3.22 -9.57 8.63
C GLU A 169 4.52 -10.38 8.60
N ILE A 170 5.27 -10.40 9.70
CA ILE A 170 6.47 -11.23 9.88
C ILE A 170 6.10 -12.71 9.87
N ILE A 171 5.06 -13.12 10.59
CA ILE A 171 4.58 -14.50 10.64
C ILE A 171 4.10 -15.00 9.28
N GLU A 172 3.32 -14.17 8.57
CA GLU A 172 2.80 -14.53 7.24
C GLU A 172 3.88 -14.62 6.14
N THR A 173 4.99 -13.94 6.32
CA THR A 173 6.06 -13.88 5.32
C THR A 173 7.30 -14.67 5.69
N GLY A 174 7.40 -15.13 6.94
CA GLY A 174 8.53 -15.86 7.49
C GLY A 174 8.25 -17.36 7.54
N ASN A 175 8.66 -18.11 6.51
CA ASN A 175 8.69 -19.56 6.54
C ASN A 175 9.95 -20.12 7.28
N SER A 176 10.55 -19.34 8.19
CA SER A 176 11.77 -19.78 8.89
C SER A 176 11.72 -19.43 10.37
N PRO A 177 11.81 -20.41 11.28
CA PRO A 177 11.80 -20.19 12.74
C PRO A 177 13.00 -19.39 13.26
N GLU A 178 14.05 -19.24 12.47
CA GLU A 178 15.33 -18.63 12.88
C GLU A 178 15.26 -17.10 13.06
N HIS A 179 14.26 -16.42 12.51
CA HIS A 179 14.12 -14.97 12.64
C HIS A 179 13.39 -14.49 13.91
N TYR A 180 12.87 -15.40 14.73
CA TYR A 180 12.11 -15.03 15.94
C TYR A 180 12.97 -14.51 17.09
N TYR A 181 14.26 -14.85 17.12
CA TYR A 181 15.14 -14.55 18.26
C TYR A 181 15.79 -13.18 18.25
N GLU A 182 15.80 -12.46 17.13
CA GLU A 182 16.47 -11.16 17.04
C GLU A 182 15.59 -9.97 17.49
N PHE A 183 14.27 -10.15 17.64
CA PHE A 183 13.33 -9.06 17.94
C PHE A 183 12.82 -9.03 19.39
N THR A 184 13.29 -9.93 20.25
CA THR A 184 12.87 -10.00 21.67
C THR A 184 13.95 -9.55 22.66
N LYS A 185 14.97 -8.81 22.20
CA LYS A 185 15.95 -8.19 23.10
C LYS A 185 15.80 -6.68 23.14
#